data_b131abc1549c47873aa461f6b3934655
#
_entry.id   b131abc1549c47873aa461f6b3934655
#
_cell.length_a   1.000
_cell.length_b   1.000
_cell.length_c   1.000
_cell.angle_alpha   90.00
_cell.angle_beta   90.00
_cell.angle_gamma   90.00
#
_symmetry.space_group_name_H-M   'P 1'
#
loop_
_entity.id
_entity.type
_entity.pdbx_description
1 polymer ?
#
loop_
_entity_poly.entity_id
_entity_poly.type
_entity_poly.pdbx_seq_one_letter_code
_entity_poly.pdbx_strand_id
1 'polypeptide(L)'
;IVIAARERRSQKGNKFAFALFSDTSGQFEAVIFSDTLAQARSLLESGNAVLLDVEGERDGEALKMRVQSVKSLDEAVEQIPRRIRILVDGEALGRNPAALDQLKTLLRPGKGEAMIELRLADYARPVPIVPKARYDLSARTIGRITTVPGVIEVIET
;
A
#
# COMPACT_ATOMS: atom_id res chain seq x y z
N ILE A 1 7.59 12.67 -5.53
CA ILE A 1 8.42 12.36 -6.72
C ILE A 1 9.79 12.98 -6.53
N VAL A 2 10.85 12.21 -6.79
CA VAL A 2 12.23 12.72 -6.83
C VAL A 2 12.41 13.57 -8.11
N ILE A 3 12.80 14.83 -7.95
CA ILE A 3 13.13 15.70 -9.11
C ILE A 3 14.61 15.60 -9.39
N ALA A 4 15.44 15.76 -8.37
CA ALA A 4 16.90 15.71 -8.49
C ALA A 4 17.53 15.37 -7.13
N ALA A 5 18.68 14.71 -7.15
CA ALA A 5 19.53 14.53 -5.97
C ALA A 5 20.97 14.83 -6.32
N ARG A 6 21.66 15.59 -5.47
CA ARG A 6 23.07 15.98 -5.63
C ARG A 6 23.87 15.58 -4.43
N GLU A 7 24.72 14.57 -4.60
CA GLU A 7 25.66 14.13 -3.55
C GLU A 7 26.78 15.14 -3.35
N ARG A 8 27.17 15.32 -2.10
CA ARG A 8 28.30 16.12 -1.66
C ARG A 8 29.09 15.40 -0.58
N ARG A 9 30.27 15.93 -0.28
CA ARG A 9 31.09 15.48 0.85
C ARG A 9 31.26 16.63 1.83
N SER A 10 31.11 16.33 3.11
CA SER A 10 31.42 17.26 4.19
C SER A 10 32.92 17.41 4.37
N GLN A 11 33.35 18.43 5.11
CA GLN A 11 34.77 18.59 5.49
C GLN A 11 35.37 17.39 6.24
N LYS A 12 34.53 16.62 6.93
CA LYS A 12 34.87 15.37 7.63
C LYS A 12 34.85 14.14 6.73
N GLY A 13 34.63 14.30 5.41
CA GLY A 13 34.61 13.22 4.43
C GLY A 13 33.31 12.44 4.33
N ASN A 14 32.31 12.72 5.17
CA ASN A 14 31.00 12.05 5.14
C ASN A 14 30.21 12.48 3.89
N LYS A 15 29.56 11.52 3.23
CA LYS A 15 28.66 11.79 2.09
C LYS A 15 27.30 12.23 2.60
N PHE A 16 26.69 13.17 1.92
CA PHE A 16 25.32 13.60 2.11
C PHE A 16 24.76 14.08 0.77
N ALA A 17 23.44 14.21 0.65
CA ALA A 17 22.83 14.72 -0.55
C ALA A 17 21.80 15.81 -0.22
N PHE A 18 21.72 16.81 -1.12
CA PHE A 18 20.53 17.66 -1.24
C PHE A 18 19.64 17.03 -2.28
N ALA A 19 18.40 16.77 -1.93
CA ALA A 19 17.43 16.23 -2.86
C ALA A 19 16.21 17.15 -2.96
N LEU A 20 15.79 17.42 -4.19
CA LEU A 20 14.60 18.18 -4.51
C LEU A 20 13.47 17.19 -4.80
N PHE A 21 12.36 17.33 -4.08
CA PHE A 21 11.17 16.51 -4.20
C PHE A 21 9.97 17.36 -4.60
N SER A 22 8.96 16.70 -5.16
CA SER A 22 7.67 17.29 -5.48
C SER A 22 6.55 16.38 -4.98
N ASP A 23 5.52 16.98 -4.39
CA ASP A 23 4.25 16.35 -4.04
C ASP A 23 3.07 17.23 -4.48
N THR A 24 1.86 16.92 -4.01
CA THR A 24 0.64 17.67 -4.35
C THR A 24 0.60 19.08 -3.77
N SER A 25 1.45 19.39 -2.78
CA SER A 25 1.53 20.72 -2.15
C SER A 25 2.58 21.63 -2.82
N GLY A 26 3.55 21.05 -3.53
CA GLY A 26 4.60 21.79 -4.22
C GLY A 26 5.93 21.07 -4.27
N GLN A 27 7.01 21.89 -4.31
CA GLN A 27 8.39 21.40 -4.34
C GLN A 27 9.08 21.79 -3.04
N PHE A 28 9.94 20.91 -2.54
CA PHE A 28 10.76 21.15 -1.36
C PHE A 28 12.12 20.48 -1.48
N GLU A 29 13.12 21.09 -0.87
CA GLU A 29 14.45 20.51 -0.76
C GLU A 29 14.66 19.94 0.64
N ALA A 30 15.30 18.76 0.71
CA ALA A 30 15.67 18.14 1.96
C ALA A 30 17.09 17.57 1.91
N VAL A 31 17.72 17.50 3.10
CA VAL A 31 19.06 16.92 3.27
C VAL A 31 18.95 15.46 3.65
N ILE A 32 19.76 14.63 3.02
CA ILE A 32 19.87 13.20 3.26
C ILE A 32 21.29 12.91 3.75
N PHE A 33 21.43 12.44 4.97
CA PHE A 33 22.74 12.12 5.54
C PHE A 33 23.25 10.72 5.16
N SER A 34 24.51 10.46 5.43
CA SER A 34 25.27 9.31 4.93
C SER A 34 24.58 7.96 5.06
N ASP A 35 23.97 7.68 6.21
CA ASP A 35 23.39 6.37 6.49
C ASP A 35 22.11 6.14 5.67
N THR A 36 21.21 7.14 5.68
CA THR A 36 20.00 7.13 4.86
C THR A 36 20.32 7.18 3.37
N LEU A 37 21.34 7.98 2.98
CA LEU A 37 21.78 8.08 1.59
C LEU A 37 22.32 6.75 1.05
N ALA A 38 23.09 6.01 1.85
CA ALA A 38 23.63 4.73 1.45
C ALA A 38 22.53 3.69 1.18
N GLN A 39 21.46 3.70 1.98
CA GLN A 39 20.31 2.79 1.83
C GLN A 39 19.37 3.18 0.69
N ALA A 40 19.22 4.47 0.45
CA ALA A 40 18.21 5.00 -0.46
C ALA A 40 18.73 5.41 -1.85
N ARG A 41 20.02 5.23 -2.13
CA ARG A 41 20.68 5.77 -3.34
C ARG A 41 19.93 5.41 -4.63
N SER A 42 19.52 4.16 -4.80
CA SER A 42 18.77 3.71 -5.99
C SER A 42 17.36 4.29 -6.08
N LEU A 43 16.77 4.71 -4.96
CA LEU A 43 15.46 5.31 -4.92
C LEU A 43 15.48 6.81 -5.22
N LEU A 44 16.65 7.46 -5.16
CA LEU A 44 16.82 8.90 -5.37
C LEU A 44 17.07 9.29 -6.85
N GLU A 45 16.82 8.39 -7.77
CA GLU A 45 16.85 8.69 -9.19
C GLU A 45 15.64 9.55 -9.58
N SER A 46 15.87 10.51 -10.49
CA SER A 46 14.82 11.42 -10.96
C SER A 46 13.65 10.66 -11.57
N GLY A 47 12.44 11.02 -11.17
CA GLY A 47 11.19 10.38 -11.59
C GLY A 47 10.68 9.29 -10.68
N ASN A 48 11.48 8.78 -9.73
CA ASN A 48 11.02 7.78 -8.79
C ASN A 48 9.97 8.35 -7.83
N ALA A 49 8.92 7.55 -7.60
CA ALA A 49 7.92 7.81 -6.56
C ALA A 49 8.38 7.21 -5.23
N VAL A 50 8.49 8.05 -4.21
CA VAL A 50 9.02 7.65 -2.90
C VAL A 50 8.12 8.10 -1.75
N LEU A 51 8.09 7.31 -0.70
CA LEU A 51 7.54 7.69 0.60
C LEU A 51 8.70 8.15 1.48
N LEU A 52 8.62 9.39 1.96
CA LEU A 52 9.64 10.01 2.79
C LEU A 52 9.12 10.17 4.22
N ASP A 53 9.98 9.88 5.19
CA ASP A 53 9.85 10.34 6.56
C ASP A 53 10.81 11.51 6.73
N VAL A 54 10.29 12.69 7.03
CA VAL A 54 11.02 13.96 7.03
C VAL A 54 10.86 14.67 8.36
N GLU A 55 11.96 15.04 8.96
CA GLU A 55 12.01 15.92 10.14
C GLU A 55 12.29 17.35 9.71
N GLY A 56 11.43 18.27 10.13
CA GLY A 56 11.59 19.70 9.88
C GLY A 56 12.13 20.44 11.09
N GLU A 57 13.20 21.20 10.93
CA GLU A 57 13.78 22.07 11.95
C GLU A 57 13.70 23.54 11.49
N ARG A 58 13.19 24.40 12.36
CA ARG A 58 13.15 25.84 12.12
C ARG A 58 14.46 26.49 12.53
N ASP A 59 15.13 27.13 11.57
CA ASP A 59 16.35 27.91 11.78
C ASP A 59 16.06 29.38 11.36
N GLY A 60 15.59 30.18 12.30
CA GLY A 60 15.07 31.54 12.03
C GLY A 60 13.80 31.49 11.17
N GLU A 61 13.83 32.12 10.00
CA GLU A 61 12.74 32.09 9.01
C GLU A 61 12.81 30.90 8.05
N ALA A 62 13.95 30.20 8.02
CA ALA A 62 14.16 29.07 7.12
C ALA A 62 13.69 27.75 7.76
N LEU A 63 13.04 26.91 6.96
CA LEU A 63 12.70 25.54 7.31
C LEU A 63 13.76 24.61 6.71
N LYS A 64 14.54 23.95 7.54
CA LYS A 64 15.48 22.90 7.13
C LYS A 64 14.79 21.55 7.25
N MET A 65 14.73 20.82 6.16
CA MET A 65 14.14 19.46 6.12
C MET A 65 15.24 18.42 6.05
N ARG A 66 15.12 17.39 6.90
CA ARG A 66 16.03 16.25 6.97
C ARG A 66 15.26 14.97 6.73
N VAL A 67 15.69 14.19 5.75
CA VAL A 67 15.09 12.88 5.46
C VAL A 67 15.62 11.84 6.46
N GLN A 68 14.72 11.20 7.17
CA GLN A 68 14.99 10.12 8.11
C GLN A 68 14.93 8.75 7.42
N SER A 69 13.98 8.55 6.51
CA SER A 69 13.87 7.33 5.72
C SER A 69 13.30 7.60 4.34
N VAL A 70 13.68 6.75 3.39
CA VAL A 70 13.15 6.72 2.01
C VAL A 70 12.70 5.30 1.70
N LYS A 71 11.49 5.15 1.18
CA LYS A 71 10.97 3.85 0.73
C LYS A 71 10.39 4.03 -0.67
N SER A 72 10.42 2.97 -1.48
CA SER A 72 9.64 2.96 -2.72
C SER A 72 8.16 3.13 -2.39
N LEU A 73 7.47 4.00 -3.12
CA LEU A 73 6.03 4.20 -2.93
C LEU A 73 5.26 2.91 -3.27
N ASP A 74 5.68 2.19 -4.30
CA ASP A 74 5.07 0.93 -4.71
C ASP A 74 5.16 -0.13 -3.59
N GLU A 75 6.36 -0.30 -3.00
CA GLU A 75 6.56 -1.21 -1.87
C GLU A 75 5.76 -0.77 -0.63
N ALA A 76 5.67 0.53 -0.38
CA ALA A 76 4.91 1.06 0.74
C ALA A 76 3.40 0.80 0.58
N VAL A 77 2.87 0.97 -0.63
CA VAL A 77 1.45 0.69 -0.96
C VAL A 77 1.15 -0.81 -0.85
N GLU A 78 2.07 -1.68 -1.27
CA GLU A 78 1.89 -3.13 -1.12
C GLU A 78 1.83 -3.58 0.34
N GLN A 79 2.41 -2.82 1.26
CA GLN A 79 2.40 -3.13 2.69
C GLN A 79 1.13 -2.67 3.42
N ILE A 80 0.31 -1.82 2.80
CA ILE A 80 -0.95 -1.36 3.40
C ILE A 80 -1.93 -2.53 3.41
N PRO A 81 -2.46 -2.94 4.59
CA PRO A 81 -3.47 -3.98 4.66
C PRO A 81 -4.73 -3.53 3.92
N ARG A 82 -5.06 -4.19 2.83
CA ARG A 82 -6.31 -3.92 2.10
C ARG A 82 -7.49 -4.45 2.87
N ARG A 83 -8.62 -3.76 2.74
CA ARG A 83 -9.91 -4.24 3.22
C ARG A 83 -10.83 -4.41 2.02
N ILE A 84 -11.51 -5.55 1.97
CA ILE A 84 -12.49 -5.82 0.93
C ILE A 84 -13.79 -6.32 1.52
N ARG A 85 -14.86 -6.02 0.80
CA ARG A 85 -16.17 -6.61 1.02
C ARG A 85 -16.53 -7.46 -0.20
N ILE A 86 -16.86 -8.73 0.04
CA ILE A 86 -17.22 -9.70 -0.99
C ILE A 86 -18.71 -9.99 -0.84
N LEU A 87 -19.51 -9.53 -1.77
CA LEU A 87 -20.94 -9.89 -1.84
C LEU A 87 -21.09 -11.18 -2.64
N VAL A 88 -21.71 -12.18 -2.05
CA VAL A 88 -21.93 -13.48 -2.68
C VAL A 88 -23.40 -13.89 -2.67
N ASP A 89 -23.80 -14.60 -3.71
CA ASP A 89 -25.09 -15.31 -3.75
C ASP A 89 -24.94 -16.61 -2.93
N GLY A 90 -25.52 -16.62 -1.73
CA GLY A 90 -25.40 -17.74 -0.81
C GLY A 90 -26.04 -19.04 -1.34
N GLU A 91 -27.13 -18.93 -2.14
CA GLU A 91 -27.75 -20.10 -2.74
C GLU A 91 -26.93 -20.65 -3.91
N ALA A 92 -26.39 -19.78 -4.75
CA ALA A 92 -25.52 -20.18 -5.85
C ALA A 92 -24.26 -20.88 -5.34
N LEU A 93 -23.62 -20.34 -4.28
CA LEU A 93 -22.47 -20.98 -3.64
C LEU A 93 -22.84 -22.29 -2.96
N GLY A 94 -23.98 -22.37 -2.28
CA GLY A 94 -24.45 -23.59 -1.64
C GLY A 94 -24.70 -24.74 -2.63
N ARG A 95 -25.14 -24.41 -3.84
CA ARG A 95 -25.33 -25.37 -4.94
C ARG A 95 -24.05 -25.73 -5.70
N ASN A 96 -22.96 -24.97 -5.50
CA ASN A 96 -21.68 -25.16 -6.20
C ASN A 96 -20.52 -25.28 -5.22
N PRO A 97 -20.28 -26.45 -4.61
CA PRO A 97 -19.18 -26.67 -3.67
C PRO A 97 -17.80 -26.32 -4.27
N ALA A 98 -17.60 -26.54 -5.57
CA ALA A 98 -16.35 -26.25 -6.24
C ALA A 98 -16.04 -24.72 -6.24
N ALA A 99 -17.05 -23.87 -6.39
CA ALA A 99 -16.88 -22.42 -6.30
C ALA A 99 -16.52 -22.00 -4.85
N LEU A 100 -17.12 -22.62 -3.84
CA LEU A 100 -16.77 -22.37 -2.44
C LEU A 100 -15.33 -22.76 -2.14
N ASP A 101 -14.87 -23.91 -2.63
CA ASP A 101 -13.49 -24.38 -2.45
C ASP A 101 -12.50 -23.49 -3.23
N GLN A 102 -12.89 -23.00 -4.39
CA GLN A 102 -12.10 -22.02 -5.13
C GLN A 102 -11.95 -20.71 -4.33
N LEU A 103 -13.02 -20.19 -3.75
CA LEU A 103 -12.99 -18.99 -2.92
C LEU A 103 -12.08 -19.19 -1.69
N LYS A 104 -12.19 -20.31 -1.00
CA LYS A 104 -11.31 -20.68 0.12
C LYS A 104 -9.84 -20.75 -0.29
N THR A 105 -9.55 -21.32 -1.48
CA THR A 105 -8.18 -21.44 -2.00
C THR A 105 -7.58 -20.09 -2.34
N LEU A 106 -8.40 -19.12 -2.76
CA LEU A 106 -7.96 -17.75 -3.07
C LEU A 106 -7.71 -16.93 -1.80
N LEU A 107 -8.49 -17.13 -0.76
CA LEU A 107 -8.36 -16.44 0.53
C LEU A 107 -7.21 -17.05 1.37
N ARG A 108 -5.97 -16.92 0.89
CA ARG A 108 -4.77 -17.39 1.59
C ARG A 108 -4.40 -16.47 2.75
N PRO A 109 -3.69 -16.97 3.77
CA PRO A 109 -3.20 -16.14 4.87
C PRO A 109 -2.38 -14.95 4.38
N GLY A 110 -2.59 -13.78 4.98
CA GLY A 110 -1.94 -12.52 4.64
C GLY A 110 -2.21 -11.42 5.67
N LYS A 111 -2.20 -10.16 5.24
CA LYS A 111 -2.37 -8.99 6.13
C LYS A 111 -3.72 -8.28 5.98
N GLY A 112 -4.45 -8.53 4.89
CA GLY A 112 -5.71 -7.85 4.56
C GLY A 112 -6.91 -8.41 5.31
N GLU A 113 -7.98 -7.64 5.36
CA GLU A 113 -9.25 -7.97 6.01
C GLU A 113 -10.33 -8.18 4.94
N ALA A 114 -11.05 -9.29 5.01
CA ALA A 114 -12.18 -9.56 4.13
C ALA A 114 -13.47 -9.66 4.96
N MET A 115 -14.50 -8.94 4.54
CA MET A 115 -15.88 -9.15 4.98
C MET A 115 -16.63 -9.88 3.87
N ILE A 116 -17.33 -10.94 4.21
CA ILE A 116 -18.17 -11.68 3.25
C ILE A 116 -19.63 -11.37 3.58
N GLU A 117 -20.38 -10.92 2.59
CA GLU A 117 -21.82 -10.66 2.73
C GLU A 117 -22.60 -11.69 1.91
N LEU A 118 -23.42 -12.49 2.56
CA LEU A 118 -24.27 -13.48 1.93
C LEU A 118 -25.61 -12.86 1.56
N ARG A 119 -25.92 -12.80 0.26
CA ARG A 119 -27.28 -12.54 -0.22
C ARG A 119 -28.05 -13.85 -0.19
N LEU A 120 -29.14 -13.88 0.56
CA LEU A 120 -30.07 -15.01 0.71
C LEU A 120 -31.48 -14.56 0.34
N ALA A 121 -32.28 -15.41 -0.33
CA ALA A 121 -33.61 -15.04 -0.83
C ALA A 121 -34.56 -14.59 0.28
N ASP A 122 -34.49 -15.24 1.44
CA ASP A 122 -35.38 -15.00 2.58
C ASP A 122 -35.00 -13.78 3.43
N TYR A 123 -33.92 -13.10 3.11
CA TYR A 123 -33.41 -11.97 3.88
C TYR A 123 -33.39 -10.67 3.04
N ALA A 124 -34.01 -9.63 3.58
CA ALA A 124 -34.08 -8.32 2.91
C ALA A 124 -32.69 -7.63 2.81
N ARG A 125 -31.73 -8.02 3.64
CA ARG A 125 -30.36 -7.48 3.65
C ARG A 125 -29.35 -8.61 3.62
N PRO A 126 -28.18 -8.41 3.02
CA PRO A 126 -27.09 -9.40 3.09
C PRO A 126 -26.68 -9.69 4.54
N VAL A 127 -26.34 -10.93 4.81
CA VAL A 127 -25.86 -11.39 6.12
C VAL A 127 -24.34 -11.28 6.15
N PRO A 128 -23.74 -10.43 7.01
CA PRO A 128 -22.33 -10.26 7.06
C PRO A 128 -21.65 -11.41 7.83
N ILE A 129 -20.54 -11.90 7.27
CA ILE A 129 -19.61 -12.83 7.92
C ILE A 129 -18.26 -12.13 7.98
N VAL A 130 -17.76 -11.89 9.19
CA VAL A 130 -16.44 -11.29 9.41
C VAL A 130 -15.49 -12.38 9.88
N PRO A 131 -14.66 -12.93 8.99
CA PRO A 131 -13.67 -13.93 9.39
C PRO A 131 -12.65 -13.31 10.34
N LYS A 132 -12.19 -14.08 11.33
CA LYS A 132 -11.10 -13.65 12.22
C LYS A 132 -9.73 -13.70 11.55
N ALA A 133 -9.60 -14.45 10.47
CA ALA A 133 -8.37 -14.60 9.71
C ALA A 133 -8.10 -13.34 8.85
N ARG A 134 -6.83 -13.11 8.55
CA ARG A 134 -6.37 -12.10 7.59
C ARG A 134 -5.88 -12.79 6.33
N TYR A 135 -6.01 -12.10 5.19
CA TYR A 135 -5.84 -12.70 3.88
C TYR A 135 -4.86 -11.91 3.00
N ASP A 136 -4.23 -12.60 2.04
CA ASP A 136 -3.50 -11.97 0.94
C ASP A 136 -4.50 -11.40 -0.07
N LEU A 137 -4.68 -10.08 -0.04
CA LEU A 137 -5.60 -9.33 -0.88
C LEU A 137 -4.83 -8.50 -1.91
N SER A 138 -3.86 -9.11 -2.59
CA SER A 138 -3.20 -8.50 -3.74
C SER A 138 -4.23 -8.21 -4.85
N ALA A 139 -3.96 -7.22 -5.70
CA ALA A 139 -4.83 -6.88 -6.83
C ALA A 139 -5.14 -8.10 -7.71
N ARG A 140 -4.14 -9.00 -7.89
CA ARG A 140 -4.32 -10.27 -8.59
C ARG A 140 -5.31 -11.20 -7.88
N THR A 141 -5.22 -11.32 -6.56
CA THR A 141 -6.14 -12.15 -5.76
C THR A 141 -7.55 -11.59 -5.84
N ILE A 142 -7.73 -10.28 -5.66
CA ILE A 142 -9.03 -9.60 -5.78
C ILE A 142 -9.64 -9.84 -7.16
N GLY A 143 -8.88 -9.63 -8.24
CA GLY A 143 -9.35 -9.88 -9.60
C GLY A 143 -9.76 -11.34 -9.88
N ARG A 144 -9.13 -12.31 -9.19
CA ARG A 144 -9.55 -13.72 -9.28
C ARG A 144 -10.80 -14.02 -8.46
N ILE A 145 -10.98 -13.37 -7.32
CA ILE A 145 -12.19 -13.52 -6.50
C ILE A 145 -13.42 -13.06 -7.28
N THR A 146 -13.35 -11.97 -8.05
CA THR A 146 -14.47 -11.48 -8.86
C THR A 146 -14.92 -12.47 -9.93
N THR A 147 -14.08 -13.42 -10.34
CA THR A 147 -14.42 -14.44 -11.36
C THR A 147 -14.98 -15.73 -10.77
N VAL A 148 -15.06 -15.85 -9.44
CA VAL A 148 -15.63 -17.05 -8.80
C VAL A 148 -17.14 -17.10 -9.00
N PRO A 149 -17.71 -18.22 -9.50
CA PRO A 149 -19.15 -18.35 -9.65
C PRO A 149 -19.89 -18.14 -8.33
N GLY A 150 -20.91 -17.28 -8.32
CA GLY A 150 -21.65 -16.90 -7.11
C GLY A 150 -21.10 -15.68 -6.39
N VAL A 151 -19.93 -15.15 -6.75
CA VAL A 151 -19.50 -13.82 -6.32
C VAL A 151 -20.25 -12.78 -7.16
N ILE A 152 -20.95 -11.87 -6.50
CA ILE A 152 -21.73 -10.81 -7.15
C ILE A 152 -20.87 -9.56 -7.31
N GLU A 153 -20.15 -9.18 -6.27
CA GLU A 153 -19.37 -7.94 -6.25
C GLU A 153 -18.21 -8.05 -5.24
N VAL A 154 -17.11 -7.36 -5.53
CA VAL A 154 -15.98 -7.15 -4.60
C VAL A 154 -15.68 -5.67 -4.55
N ILE A 155 -15.73 -5.08 -3.35
CA ILE A 155 -15.51 -3.64 -3.12
C ILE A 155 -14.31 -3.51 -2.19
N GLU A 156 -13.32 -2.70 -2.57
CA GLU A 156 -12.26 -2.24 -1.67
C GLU A 156 -12.80 -1.10 -0.78
N THR A 157 -12.55 -1.17 0.55
CA THR A 157 -13.10 -0.24 1.55
C THR A 157 -11.99 0.41 2.37
#